data_c89533c2d7b9168bafdad6f8b991973c
#
_entry.id   c89533c2d7b9168bafdad6f8b991973c
#
_cell.length_a   1.000
_cell.length_b   1.000
_cell.length_c   1.000
_cell.angle_alpha   90.00
_cell.angle_beta   90.00
_cell.angle_gamma   90.00
#
_symmetry.space_group_name_H-M   'P 1'
#
loop_
_entity.id
_entity.type
_entity.pdbx_description
1 polymer ?
#
loop_
_entity_poly.entity_id
_entity_poly.type
_entity_poly.pdbx_seq_one_letter_code
_entity_poly.pdbx_strand_id
1 'polypeptide(L)'
;MNLLEAQDSVLYSWPRNRLSLSHALATHLYELLKEGDRKLSVDLCPVLSRSPKALNPDILVHNRETGSQMLSIVCRNDYLTENEQDELIRFRRESKCDLVLALSFMTQKNYMLIYVANEDKIEYYHFERNSRTLEPVRSRNLENQPDTAVQLTLDKILKRR
;
A
#
# COMPACT_ATOMS: atom_id res chain seq x y z
N MET A 1 0.25 -3.19 -10.11
CA MET A 1 -0.26 -4.50 -9.62
C MET A 1 -0.32 -5.56 -10.70
N ASN A 2 -0.89 -5.28 -11.88
CA ASN A 2 -1.00 -6.29 -12.97
C ASN A 2 0.34 -6.92 -13.40
N LEU A 3 1.43 -6.15 -13.44
CA LEU A 3 2.76 -6.67 -13.75
C LEU A 3 3.27 -7.62 -12.66
N LEU A 4 3.08 -7.27 -11.40
CA LEU A 4 3.45 -8.10 -10.25
C LEU A 4 2.73 -9.47 -10.32
N GLU A 5 1.43 -9.48 -10.61
CA GLU A 5 0.67 -10.72 -10.77
C GLU A 5 1.12 -11.54 -11.98
N ALA A 6 1.48 -10.89 -13.08
CA ALA A 6 1.86 -11.57 -14.31
C ALA A 6 3.27 -12.18 -14.27
N GLN A 7 4.21 -11.52 -13.59
CA GLN A 7 5.64 -11.87 -13.64
C GLN A 7 6.16 -12.47 -12.34
N ASP A 8 5.61 -12.05 -11.19
CA ASP A 8 6.14 -12.36 -9.87
C ASP A 8 5.15 -13.14 -8.98
N SER A 9 4.12 -13.72 -9.56
CA SER A 9 3.08 -14.45 -8.81
C SER A 9 3.62 -15.57 -7.93
N VAL A 10 4.75 -16.18 -8.31
CA VAL A 10 5.43 -17.21 -7.52
C VAL A 10 5.86 -16.70 -6.13
N LEU A 11 6.14 -15.40 -5.99
CA LEU A 11 6.56 -14.81 -4.72
C LEU A 11 5.46 -14.91 -3.65
N TYR A 12 4.20 -15.01 -4.03
CA TYR A 12 3.10 -15.16 -3.07
C TYR A 12 3.12 -16.50 -2.33
N SER A 13 3.78 -17.50 -2.88
CA SER A 13 3.93 -18.82 -2.24
C SER A 13 5.09 -18.89 -1.25
N TRP A 14 5.99 -17.91 -1.25
CA TRP A 14 7.17 -17.92 -0.39
C TRP A 14 6.84 -17.48 1.04
N PRO A 15 7.42 -18.13 2.06
CA PRO A 15 7.31 -17.65 3.43
C PRO A 15 8.04 -16.31 3.59
N ARG A 16 7.48 -15.40 4.38
CA ARG A 16 8.07 -14.07 4.65
C ARG A 16 8.36 -13.24 3.38
N ASN A 17 7.48 -13.32 2.42
CA ASN A 17 7.63 -12.76 1.07
C ASN A 17 7.45 -11.23 0.97
N ARG A 18 7.06 -10.54 2.04
CA ARG A 18 6.78 -9.08 2.02
C ARG A 18 7.89 -8.28 1.35
N LEU A 19 9.15 -8.49 1.73
CA LEU A 19 10.27 -7.76 1.15
C LEU A 19 10.49 -8.11 -0.31
N SER A 20 10.34 -9.38 -0.69
CA SER A 20 10.45 -9.80 -2.09
C SER A 20 9.38 -9.18 -2.97
N LEU A 21 8.13 -9.17 -2.48
CA LEU A 21 7.00 -8.53 -3.16
C LEU A 21 7.17 -7.00 -3.25
N SER A 22 7.66 -6.36 -2.17
CA SER A 22 7.96 -4.92 -2.20
C SER A 22 9.06 -4.60 -3.19
N HIS A 23 10.11 -5.42 -3.27
CA HIS A 23 11.19 -5.25 -4.22
C HIS A 23 10.71 -5.40 -5.67
N ALA A 24 9.95 -6.46 -5.96
CA ALA A 24 9.38 -6.68 -7.29
C ALA A 24 8.46 -5.51 -7.70
N LEU A 25 7.61 -5.04 -6.80
CA LEU A 25 6.75 -3.89 -7.03
C LEU A 25 7.56 -2.61 -7.31
N ALA A 26 8.62 -2.36 -6.53
CA ALA A 26 9.50 -1.21 -6.75
C ALA A 26 10.21 -1.28 -8.10
N THR A 27 10.65 -2.46 -8.52
CA THR A 27 11.25 -2.68 -9.83
C THR A 27 10.27 -2.34 -10.96
N HIS A 28 9.04 -2.84 -10.88
CA HIS A 28 8.01 -2.50 -11.87
C HIS A 28 7.65 -1.02 -11.89
N LEU A 29 7.59 -0.37 -10.72
CA LEU A 29 7.39 1.07 -10.64
C LEU A 29 8.55 1.83 -11.28
N TYR A 30 9.79 1.44 -11.01
CA TYR A 30 10.97 2.06 -11.60
C TYR A 30 10.95 1.98 -13.13
N GLU A 31 10.66 0.81 -13.71
CA GLU A 31 10.58 0.65 -15.16
C GLU A 31 9.47 1.50 -15.77
N LEU A 32 8.29 1.56 -15.16
CA LEU A 32 7.18 2.40 -15.62
C LEU A 32 7.54 3.89 -15.59
N LEU A 33 8.18 4.35 -14.51
CA LEU A 33 8.56 5.75 -14.34
C LEU A 33 9.71 6.18 -15.25
N LYS A 34 10.65 5.28 -15.52
CA LYS A 34 11.78 5.53 -16.40
C LYS A 34 11.36 5.89 -17.83
N GLU A 35 10.24 5.35 -18.31
CA GLU A 35 9.68 5.68 -19.61
C GLU A 35 9.03 7.08 -19.64
N GLY A 36 8.54 7.56 -18.49
CA GLY A 36 7.83 8.84 -18.37
C GLY A 36 8.72 10.00 -17.94
N ASP A 37 9.20 10.00 -16.71
CA ASP A 37 9.98 11.08 -16.11
C ASP A 37 11.28 10.56 -15.48
N ARG A 38 12.41 10.82 -16.14
CA ARG A 38 13.75 10.40 -15.70
C ARG A 38 14.23 11.05 -14.39
N LYS A 39 13.55 12.09 -13.91
CA LYS A 39 13.89 12.75 -12.64
C LYS A 39 13.33 12.03 -11.43
N LEU A 40 12.35 11.13 -11.64
CA LEU A 40 11.78 10.33 -10.59
C LEU A 40 12.67 9.12 -10.26
N SER A 41 12.72 8.81 -8.99
CA SER A 41 13.47 7.69 -8.43
C SER A 41 12.60 6.87 -7.51
N VAL A 42 12.90 5.59 -7.44
CA VAL A 42 12.23 4.63 -6.56
C VAL A 42 13.26 4.13 -5.55
N ASP A 43 13.07 4.43 -4.28
CA ASP A 43 13.91 3.96 -3.19
C ASP A 43 13.18 2.89 -2.38
N LEU A 44 13.91 1.85 -1.98
CA LEU A 44 13.43 0.80 -1.10
C LEU A 44 13.82 1.06 0.35
N CYS A 45 12.88 0.81 1.25
CA CYS A 45 13.07 0.92 2.69
C CYS A 45 13.76 2.24 3.12
N PRO A 46 13.35 3.42 2.62
CA PRO A 46 13.98 4.66 3.01
C PRO A 46 13.71 4.95 4.48
N VAL A 47 14.72 5.40 5.20
CA VAL A 47 14.57 5.85 6.58
C VAL A 47 14.27 7.34 6.60
N LEU A 48 13.00 7.71 6.62
CA LEU A 48 12.55 9.09 6.64
C LEU A 48 12.54 9.67 8.05
N SER A 49 12.39 8.81 9.06
CA SER A 49 12.43 9.20 10.47
C SER A 49 13.25 8.20 11.28
N ARG A 50 14.06 8.72 12.21
CA ARG A 50 14.81 7.91 13.15
C ARG A 50 14.00 7.50 14.40
N SER A 51 12.80 8.04 14.55
CA SER A 51 11.90 7.64 15.62
C SER A 51 11.45 6.19 15.43
N PRO A 52 11.60 5.31 16.41
CA PRO A 52 11.17 3.92 16.30
C PRO A 52 9.65 3.76 16.17
N LYS A 53 8.91 4.82 16.49
CA LYS A 53 7.44 4.86 16.36
C LYS A 53 6.97 5.51 15.06
N ALA A 54 7.86 6.06 14.24
CA ALA A 54 7.48 6.68 13.01
C ALA A 54 7.31 5.63 11.91
N LEU A 55 6.27 5.77 11.12
CA LEU A 55 6.07 4.97 9.92
C LEU A 55 7.19 5.30 8.92
N ASN A 56 7.92 4.27 8.49
CA ASN A 56 8.82 4.37 7.34
C ASN A 56 8.22 3.53 6.21
N PRO A 57 8.07 4.08 5.00
CA PRO A 57 7.54 3.34 3.88
C PRO A 57 8.50 2.24 3.41
N ASP A 58 7.97 1.19 2.81
CA ASP A 58 8.77 0.16 2.16
C ASP A 58 9.26 0.62 0.78
N ILE A 59 8.49 1.51 0.11
CA ILE A 59 8.82 2.07 -1.20
C ILE A 59 8.53 3.57 -1.17
N LEU A 60 9.46 4.37 -1.69
CA LEU A 60 9.30 5.80 -1.88
C LEU A 60 9.62 6.18 -3.31
N VAL A 61 8.67 6.86 -3.97
CA VAL A 61 8.92 7.54 -5.24
C VAL A 61 9.09 9.03 -4.97
N HIS A 62 10.20 9.58 -5.42
CA HIS A 62 10.50 10.98 -5.19
C HIS A 62 11.29 11.59 -6.36
N ASN A 63 11.25 12.90 -6.47
CA ASN A 63 12.11 13.64 -7.39
C ASN A 63 13.44 13.95 -6.69
N ARG A 64 14.54 13.43 -7.22
CA ARG A 64 15.89 13.60 -6.62
C ARG A 64 16.38 15.04 -6.66
N GLU A 65 15.96 15.82 -7.65
CA GLU A 65 16.42 17.20 -7.80
C GLU A 65 15.73 18.12 -6.77
N THR A 66 14.44 17.93 -6.56
CA THR A 66 13.63 18.80 -5.68
C THR A 66 13.43 18.24 -4.27
N GLY A 67 13.63 16.92 -4.10
CA GLY A 67 13.32 16.21 -2.86
C GLY A 67 11.82 16.00 -2.63
N SER A 68 10.96 16.37 -3.59
CA SER A 68 9.51 16.19 -3.42
C SER A 68 9.13 14.71 -3.48
N GLN A 69 8.31 14.30 -2.51
CA GLN A 69 7.82 12.93 -2.37
C GLN A 69 6.50 12.78 -3.11
N MET A 70 6.46 11.91 -4.11
CA MET A 70 5.28 11.71 -4.96
C MET A 70 4.40 10.57 -4.46
N LEU A 71 5.02 9.46 -4.09
CA LEU A 71 4.31 8.25 -3.66
C LEU A 71 5.07 7.53 -2.56
N SER A 72 4.39 7.21 -1.49
CA SER A 72 4.89 6.36 -0.40
C SER A 72 4.02 5.12 -0.28
N ILE A 73 4.63 3.95 -0.21
CA ILE A 73 3.93 2.68 -0.09
C ILE A 73 4.45 1.91 1.12
N VAL A 74 3.52 1.51 1.98
CA VAL A 74 3.75 0.57 3.08
C VAL A 74 3.23 -0.79 2.67
N CYS A 75 4.03 -1.84 2.81
CA CYS A 75 3.67 -3.19 2.42
C CYS A 75 3.43 -4.08 3.64
N ARG A 76 2.40 -4.91 3.58
CA ARG A 76 2.06 -5.90 4.60
C ARG A 76 1.66 -7.21 3.94
N ASN A 77 1.80 -8.30 4.68
CA ASN A 77 1.31 -9.62 4.22
C ASN A 77 -0.15 -9.86 4.63
N ASP A 78 -0.63 -9.10 5.62
CA ASP A 78 -1.94 -9.23 6.22
C ASP A 78 -2.64 -7.86 6.33
N TYR A 79 -3.83 -7.81 6.89
CA TYR A 79 -4.57 -6.57 7.11
C TYR A 79 -3.77 -5.57 7.94
N LEU A 80 -3.92 -4.28 7.64
CA LEU A 80 -3.46 -3.25 8.53
C LEU A 80 -4.32 -3.23 9.80
N THR A 81 -3.66 -3.19 10.95
CA THR A 81 -4.32 -2.91 12.22
C THR A 81 -4.84 -1.47 12.26
N GLU A 82 -5.78 -1.17 13.15
CA GLU A 82 -6.29 0.19 13.32
C GLU A 82 -5.18 1.19 13.64
N ASN A 83 -4.25 0.82 14.52
CA ASN A 83 -3.10 1.66 14.86
C ASN A 83 -2.22 1.96 13.62
N GLU A 84 -1.97 0.97 12.76
CA GLU A 84 -1.20 1.18 11.53
C GLU A 84 -1.96 2.09 10.54
N GLN A 85 -3.28 2.00 10.50
CA GLN A 85 -4.10 2.89 9.68
C GLN A 85 -4.04 4.33 10.19
N ASP A 86 -4.12 4.54 11.50
CA ASP A 86 -4.01 5.85 12.12
C ASP A 86 -2.60 6.45 11.93
N GLU A 87 -1.56 5.61 12.00
CA GLU A 87 -0.18 6.00 11.67
C GLU A 87 -0.04 6.39 10.20
N LEU A 88 -0.70 5.68 9.28
CA LEU A 88 -0.68 5.98 7.85
C LEU A 88 -1.30 7.36 7.55
N ILE A 89 -2.44 7.69 8.18
CA ILE A 89 -3.06 9.00 8.06
C ILE A 89 -2.15 10.09 8.65
N ARG A 90 -1.57 9.84 9.83
CA ARG A 90 -0.63 10.77 10.44
C ARG A 90 0.56 11.02 9.52
N PHE A 91 1.14 9.96 8.98
CA PHE A 91 2.24 10.06 8.02
C PHE A 91 1.84 10.89 6.79
N ARG A 92 0.63 10.70 6.23
CA ARG A 92 0.12 11.50 5.11
C ARG A 92 0.06 12.99 5.44
N ARG A 93 -0.39 13.35 6.64
CA ARG A 93 -0.45 14.75 7.09
C ARG A 93 0.94 15.38 7.26
N GLU A 94 1.91 14.62 7.76
CA GLU A 94 3.22 15.13 8.14
C GLU A 94 4.23 15.13 6.99
N SER A 95 4.16 14.14 6.09
CA SER A 95 5.19 13.91 5.06
C SER A 95 5.11 14.84 3.85
N LYS A 96 4.01 15.55 3.64
CA LYS A 96 3.73 16.29 2.40
C LYS A 96 3.86 15.43 1.12
N CYS A 97 3.77 14.11 1.24
CA CYS A 97 3.78 13.20 0.12
C CYS A 97 2.47 13.32 -0.65
N ASP A 98 2.49 13.36 -1.98
CA ASP A 98 1.27 13.55 -2.79
C ASP A 98 0.30 12.39 -2.63
N LEU A 99 0.81 11.16 -2.57
CA LEU A 99 0.02 9.94 -2.43
C LEU A 99 0.65 8.99 -1.42
N VAL A 100 -0.11 8.57 -0.43
CA VAL A 100 0.32 7.60 0.58
C VAL A 100 -0.60 6.38 0.52
N LEU A 101 0.00 5.23 0.29
CA LEU A 101 -0.68 3.95 0.16
C LEU A 101 -0.17 2.95 1.20
N ALA A 102 -1.03 2.01 1.56
CA ALA A 102 -0.57 0.73 2.08
C ALA A 102 -1.14 -0.40 1.22
N LEU A 103 -0.35 -1.45 1.05
CA LEU A 103 -0.70 -2.64 0.31
C LEU A 103 -0.65 -3.85 1.24
N SER A 104 -1.76 -4.54 1.37
CA SER A 104 -1.82 -5.86 2.02
C SER A 104 -1.86 -6.94 0.95
N PHE A 105 -0.76 -7.64 0.79
CA PHE A 105 -0.61 -8.64 -0.27
C PHE A 105 -1.53 -9.84 -0.12
N MET A 106 -2.00 -10.13 1.10
CA MET A 106 -2.96 -11.22 1.37
C MET A 106 -2.56 -12.54 0.69
N THR A 107 -1.34 -13.00 0.96
CA THR A 107 -0.66 -14.05 0.20
C THR A 107 -1.41 -15.37 0.08
N GLN A 108 -2.32 -15.65 1.00
CA GLN A 108 -3.19 -16.84 1.00
C GLN A 108 -4.59 -16.60 0.40
N LYS A 109 -4.82 -15.42 -0.18
CA LYS A 109 -6.12 -15.02 -0.73
C LYS A 109 -5.99 -14.67 -2.21
N ASN A 110 -7.09 -14.70 -2.93
CA ASN A 110 -7.14 -14.29 -4.34
C ASN A 110 -7.19 -12.77 -4.55
N TYR A 111 -6.98 -12.00 -3.50
CA TYR A 111 -7.08 -10.55 -3.56
C TYR A 111 -5.97 -9.88 -2.76
N MET A 112 -5.79 -8.61 -3.02
CA MET A 112 -5.02 -7.68 -2.22
C MET A 112 -5.90 -6.53 -1.78
N LEU A 113 -5.54 -5.91 -0.65
CA LEU A 113 -6.16 -4.67 -0.23
C LEU A 113 -5.19 -3.51 -0.45
N ILE A 114 -5.75 -2.42 -0.96
CA ILE A 114 -5.05 -1.16 -1.13
C ILE A 114 -5.74 -0.14 -0.22
N TYR A 115 -4.98 0.47 0.64
CA TYR A 115 -5.41 1.53 1.54
C TYR A 115 -4.85 2.84 1.01
N VAL A 116 -5.71 3.80 0.72
CA VAL A 116 -5.32 5.14 0.27
C VAL A 116 -5.53 6.10 1.43
N ALA A 117 -4.45 6.63 1.97
CA ALA A 117 -4.54 7.59 3.07
C ALA A 117 -4.73 9.01 2.53
N ASN A 118 -5.81 9.63 2.94
CA ASN A 118 -6.07 11.04 2.82
C ASN A 118 -5.77 11.74 4.17
N GLU A 119 -6.02 13.03 4.27
CA GLU A 119 -5.70 13.79 5.49
C GLU A 119 -6.55 13.40 6.70
N ASP A 120 -7.77 12.93 6.47
CA ASP A 120 -8.78 12.63 7.49
C ASP A 120 -9.38 11.23 7.41
N LYS A 121 -9.13 10.51 6.34
CA LYS A 121 -9.75 9.21 6.08
C LYS A 121 -8.83 8.23 5.38
N ILE A 122 -9.20 6.95 5.44
CA ILE A 122 -8.65 5.90 4.57
C ILE A 122 -9.75 5.42 3.63
N GLU A 123 -9.42 5.33 2.37
CA GLU A 123 -10.21 4.66 1.35
C GLU A 123 -9.66 3.27 1.10
N TYR A 124 -10.55 2.30 0.94
CA TYR A 124 -10.17 0.91 0.76
C TYR A 124 -10.55 0.46 -0.64
N TYR A 125 -9.61 -0.20 -1.30
CA TYR A 125 -9.82 -0.81 -2.59
C TYR A 125 -9.46 -2.29 -2.53
N HIS A 126 -10.25 -3.09 -3.19
CA HIS A 126 -10.04 -4.51 -3.34
C HIS A 126 -9.51 -4.77 -4.75
N PHE A 127 -8.33 -5.37 -4.85
CA PHE A 127 -7.77 -5.82 -6.12
C PHE A 127 -7.94 -7.33 -6.22
N GLU A 128 -8.83 -7.78 -7.10
CA GLU A 128 -9.05 -9.19 -7.38
C GLU A 128 -7.98 -9.70 -8.36
N ARG A 129 -7.19 -10.70 -7.96
CA ARG A 129 -6.05 -11.17 -8.74
C ARG A 129 -6.44 -11.86 -10.04
N ASN A 130 -7.50 -12.69 -10.00
CA ASN A 130 -7.90 -13.49 -11.16
C ASN A 130 -8.46 -12.61 -12.29
N SER A 131 -9.35 -11.69 -11.95
CA SER A 131 -9.95 -10.76 -12.91
C SER A 131 -9.08 -9.53 -13.17
N ARG A 132 -8.09 -9.26 -12.31
CA ARG A 132 -7.25 -8.05 -12.33
C ARG A 132 -8.05 -6.76 -12.24
N THR A 133 -9.17 -6.80 -11.53
CA THR A 133 -10.06 -5.66 -11.32
C THR A 133 -9.79 -4.99 -9.99
N LEU A 134 -9.93 -3.67 -9.97
CA LEU A 134 -9.83 -2.84 -8.77
C LEU A 134 -11.21 -2.28 -8.46
N GLU A 135 -11.72 -2.56 -7.28
CA GLU A 135 -13.05 -2.11 -6.84
C GLU A 135 -12.94 -1.34 -5.52
N PRO A 136 -13.61 -0.18 -5.39
CA PRO A 136 -13.69 0.52 -4.11
C PRO A 136 -14.56 -0.29 -3.15
N VAL A 137 -14.12 -0.41 -1.90
CA VAL A 137 -14.88 -1.16 -0.89
C VAL A 137 -15.58 -0.22 0.08
N ARG A 138 -14.85 0.69 0.71
CA ARG A 138 -15.36 1.62 1.71
C ARG A 138 -14.33 2.68 2.09
N SER A 139 -14.78 3.77 2.76
CA SER A 139 -13.92 4.74 3.45
C SER A 139 -14.12 4.68 4.96
N ARG A 140 -13.05 4.96 5.72
CA ARG A 140 -13.07 5.13 7.17
C ARG A 140 -12.59 6.54 7.49
N ASN A 141 -13.38 7.29 8.28
CA ASN A 141 -13.00 8.59 8.81
C ASN A 141 -12.42 8.43 10.23
N LEU A 142 -11.40 9.21 10.57
CA LEU A 142 -10.77 9.21 11.90
C LEU A 142 -11.73 9.64 13.02
N GLU A 143 -12.69 10.52 12.71
CA GLU A 143 -13.62 11.09 13.70
C GLU A 143 -14.72 10.13 14.17
N ASN A 144 -14.91 9.03 13.47
CA ASN A 144 -15.89 8.03 13.84
C ASN A 144 -15.19 6.86 14.51
N GLN A 145 -15.64 6.52 15.73
CA GLN A 145 -15.22 5.32 16.47
C GLN A 145 -15.11 4.08 15.57
N PRO A 146 -14.22 3.13 15.91
CA PRO A 146 -13.94 1.97 15.09
C PRO A 146 -15.24 1.26 14.74
N ASP A 147 -15.59 1.34 13.48
CA ASP A 147 -16.73 0.60 12.96
C ASP A 147 -16.27 -0.86 12.84
N THR A 148 -16.52 -1.61 13.90
CA THR A 148 -16.39 -3.09 13.94
C THR A 148 -17.10 -3.73 12.75
N ALA A 149 -17.98 -2.98 12.10
CA ALA A 149 -18.65 -3.36 10.86
C ALA A 149 -17.71 -3.48 9.65
N VAL A 150 -16.54 -2.82 9.63
CA VAL A 150 -15.62 -2.88 8.46
C VAL A 150 -15.04 -4.28 8.34
N GLN A 151 -14.52 -4.84 9.44
CA GLN A 151 -13.99 -6.21 9.45
C GLN A 151 -15.09 -7.22 9.13
N LEU A 152 -16.26 -7.03 9.75
CA LEU A 152 -17.45 -7.88 9.52
C LEU A 152 -18.02 -7.73 8.09
N THR A 153 -17.88 -6.56 7.46
CA THR A 153 -18.36 -6.34 6.10
C THR A 153 -17.40 -6.94 5.07
N LEU A 154 -16.09 -6.81 5.26
CA LEU A 154 -15.09 -7.50 4.46
C LEU A 154 -15.26 -9.01 4.58
N ASP A 155 -15.39 -9.54 5.79
CA ASP A 155 -15.64 -10.97 6.03
C ASP A 155 -16.97 -11.45 5.42
N LYS A 156 -18.01 -10.61 5.39
CA LYS A 156 -19.30 -10.95 4.76
C LYS A 156 -19.24 -10.93 3.24
N ILE A 157 -18.52 -9.99 2.66
CA ILE A 157 -18.30 -9.94 1.20
C ILE A 157 -17.50 -11.16 0.76
N LEU A 158 -16.51 -11.56 1.56
CA LEU A 158 -15.61 -12.67 1.27
C LEU A 158 -16.25 -14.06 1.53
N LYS A 159 -17.24 -14.17 2.41
CA LYS A 159 -17.97 -15.41 2.70
C LYS A 159 -19.12 -15.72 1.72
N ARG A 160 -19.42 -14.82 0.79
CA ARG A 160 -20.51 -14.99 -0.20
C ARG A 160 -20.05 -15.55 -1.55
N ARG A 161 -18.83 -16.10 -1.59
CA ARG A 161 -18.33 -16.84 -2.76
C ARG A 161 -17.88 -18.24 -2.36
#